data_834e151a35f44b79e5ec7ecfe79a32a7
#
_entry.id   834e151a35f44b79e5ec7ecfe79a32a7
#
_cell.length_a   1.000
_cell.length_b   1.000
_cell.length_c   1.000
_cell.angle_alpha   90.00
_cell.angle_beta   90.00
_cell.angle_gamma   90.00
#
_symmetry.space_group_name_H-M   'P 1'
#
loop_
_entity.id
_entity.type
_entity.pdbx_description
1 polymer ?
#
loop_
_entity_poly.entity_id
_entity_poly.type
_entity_poly.pdbx_seq_one_letter_code
_entity_poly.pdbx_strand_id
1 'polypeptide(L)'
;PQLLFEGHIFWRQLQLRKIDPAKYQAANASILYPKWTKTHYKGGIGEYARLEQARKINADAANASASWGMFQIMGFQYQLCGFKTIAQFVSAMCQSERSQLLAFCRFITKNPQMHAALQAKKWATFARLYNGSEYAKNQYDTKLLNAYKAYAAK
;
A
#
# COMPACT_ATOMS: atom_id res chain seq x y z
N PRO A 1 0.92 -8.96 8.95
CA PRO A 1 -0.17 -8.37 8.14
C PRO A 1 -0.12 -8.85 6.69
N GLN A 2 -1.23 -8.70 5.94
CA GLN A 2 -1.19 -8.88 4.49
C GLN A 2 -0.18 -7.91 3.88
N LEU A 3 0.56 -8.37 2.87
CA LEU A 3 1.64 -7.62 2.24
C LEU A 3 1.64 -7.86 0.74
N LEU A 4 1.92 -6.82 -0.06
CA LEU A 4 2.29 -6.93 -1.46
C LEU A 4 3.49 -6.01 -1.73
N PHE A 5 4.61 -6.59 -2.14
CA PHE A 5 5.83 -5.84 -2.44
C PHE A 5 5.91 -5.46 -3.93
N GLU A 6 6.12 -4.17 -4.19
CA GLU A 6 6.11 -3.57 -5.53
C GLU A 6 7.53 -3.21 -6.00
N GLY A 7 8.15 -4.05 -6.80
CA GLY A 7 9.53 -3.84 -7.25
C GLY A 7 9.75 -2.60 -8.10
N HIS A 8 8.75 -2.16 -8.88
CA HIS A 8 8.82 -0.91 -9.64
C HIS A 8 8.70 0.33 -8.74
N ILE A 9 8.00 0.22 -7.61
CA ILE A 9 7.99 1.26 -6.58
C ILE A 9 9.33 1.27 -5.85
N PHE A 10 9.92 0.09 -5.58
CA PHE A 10 11.24 -0.01 -4.97
C PHE A 10 12.32 0.68 -5.82
N TRP A 11 12.26 0.50 -7.16
CA TRP A 11 13.10 1.24 -8.09
C TRP A 11 13.01 2.74 -7.85
N ARG A 12 11.80 3.31 -7.83
CA ARG A 12 11.55 4.74 -7.60
C ARG A 12 11.98 5.19 -6.20
N GLN A 13 11.74 4.38 -5.19
CA GLN A 13 12.10 4.70 -3.80
C GLN A 13 13.62 4.75 -3.60
N LEU A 14 14.39 3.94 -4.31
CA LEU A 14 15.85 4.03 -4.34
C LEU A 14 16.30 5.33 -5.01
N GLN A 15 15.74 5.66 -6.18
CA GLN A 15 16.07 6.91 -6.89
C GLN A 15 15.79 8.15 -6.03
N LEU A 16 14.65 8.21 -5.33
CA LEU A 16 14.33 9.31 -4.42
C LEU A 16 15.34 9.47 -3.27
N ARG A 17 16.05 8.39 -2.92
CA ARG A 17 17.12 8.37 -1.91
C ARG A 17 18.52 8.55 -2.52
N LYS A 18 18.60 8.92 -3.80
CA LYS A 18 19.86 9.09 -4.55
C LYS A 18 20.69 7.79 -4.61
N ILE A 19 20.04 6.64 -4.54
CA ILE A 19 20.65 5.32 -4.74
C ILE A 19 20.32 4.89 -6.18
N ASP A 20 21.35 4.60 -6.97
CA ASP A 20 21.17 4.12 -8.34
C ASP A 20 20.69 2.66 -8.35
N PRO A 21 19.43 2.39 -8.76
CA PRO A 21 18.90 1.04 -8.73
C PRO A 21 19.54 0.11 -9.78
N ALA A 22 20.10 0.67 -10.87
CA ALA A 22 20.72 -0.14 -11.93
C ALA A 22 21.90 -0.97 -11.41
N LYS A 23 22.62 -0.47 -10.41
CA LYS A 23 23.75 -1.17 -9.77
C LYS A 23 23.33 -2.49 -9.09
N TYR A 24 22.08 -2.61 -8.70
CA TYR A 24 21.55 -3.77 -7.97
C TYR A 24 20.66 -4.67 -8.82
N GLN A 25 20.20 -4.20 -9.99
CA GLN A 25 19.17 -4.86 -10.79
C GLN A 25 19.58 -6.26 -11.25
N ALA A 26 20.78 -6.45 -11.75
CA ALA A 26 21.22 -7.73 -12.34
C ALA A 26 21.09 -8.90 -11.35
N ALA A 27 21.47 -8.69 -10.08
CA ALA A 27 21.36 -9.70 -9.02
C ALA A 27 19.97 -9.75 -8.36
N ASN A 28 19.08 -8.83 -8.68
CA ASN A 28 17.81 -8.61 -7.98
C ASN A 28 16.61 -8.42 -8.92
N ALA A 29 16.64 -8.98 -10.12
CA ALA A 29 15.63 -8.77 -11.17
C ALA A 29 14.19 -9.12 -10.74
N SER A 30 14.00 -10.03 -9.78
CA SER A 30 12.69 -10.39 -9.26
C SER A 30 12.06 -9.40 -8.27
N ILE A 31 12.87 -8.48 -7.73
CA ILE A 31 12.43 -7.49 -6.74
C ILE A 31 12.72 -6.06 -7.15
N LEU A 32 13.50 -5.83 -8.21
CA LEU A 32 13.96 -4.51 -8.63
C LEU A 32 13.87 -4.34 -10.15
N TYR A 33 12.87 -3.61 -10.61
CA TYR A 33 12.58 -3.39 -12.02
C TYR A 33 11.90 -2.02 -12.24
N PRO A 34 12.15 -1.32 -13.40
CA PRO A 34 11.67 0.04 -13.60
C PRO A 34 10.19 0.14 -13.99
N LYS A 35 9.59 -0.92 -14.57
CA LYS A 35 8.21 -0.92 -15.07
C LYS A 35 7.35 -1.92 -14.31
N TRP A 36 6.09 -1.57 -14.08
CA TRP A 36 5.13 -2.45 -13.42
C TRP A 36 4.95 -3.77 -14.16
N THR A 37 4.93 -4.87 -13.40
CA THR A 37 4.62 -6.22 -13.87
C THR A 37 4.13 -7.09 -12.71
N LYS A 38 3.26 -8.05 -13.01
CA LYS A 38 2.82 -9.08 -12.06
C LYS A 38 3.71 -10.33 -12.03
N THR A 39 4.66 -10.44 -12.97
CA THR A 39 5.47 -11.66 -13.19
C THR A 39 6.19 -12.14 -11.93
N HIS A 40 6.56 -11.21 -11.05
CA HIS A 40 7.36 -11.52 -9.87
C HIS A 40 6.57 -11.68 -8.57
N TYR A 41 5.25 -11.48 -8.60
CA TYR A 41 4.42 -11.66 -7.41
C TYR A 41 4.37 -13.13 -7.00
N LYS A 42 4.53 -13.39 -5.70
CA LYS A 42 4.46 -14.72 -5.09
C LYS A 42 3.15 -14.93 -4.35
N GLY A 43 2.53 -13.83 -3.90
CA GLY A 43 1.34 -13.84 -3.07
C GLY A 43 1.59 -14.34 -1.64
N GLY A 44 0.71 -13.97 -0.73
CA GLY A 44 0.74 -14.43 0.66
C GLY A 44 2.09 -14.24 1.34
N ILE A 45 2.57 -15.30 2.01
CA ILE A 45 3.84 -15.29 2.76
C ILE A 45 5.06 -15.07 1.86
N GLY A 46 4.97 -15.43 0.57
CA GLY A 46 6.06 -15.28 -0.38
C GLY A 46 6.48 -13.83 -0.64
N GLU A 47 5.58 -12.88 -0.40
CA GLU A 47 5.88 -11.45 -0.53
C GLU A 47 6.84 -10.96 0.57
N TYR A 48 6.82 -11.58 1.75
CA TYR A 48 7.78 -11.28 2.81
C TYR A 48 9.21 -11.63 2.42
N ALA A 49 9.44 -12.76 1.75
CA ALA A 49 10.77 -13.12 1.27
C ALA A 49 11.31 -12.10 0.27
N ARG A 50 10.45 -11.58 -0.61
CA ARG A 50 10.80 -10.51 -1.56
C ARG A 50 11.13 -9.19 -0.83
N LEU A 51 10.34 -8.83 0.16
CA LEU A 51 10.58 -7.65 1.00
C LEU A 51 11.92 -7.76 1.75
N GLU A 52 12.21 -8.91 2.36
CA GLU A 52 13.46 -9.13 3.10
C GLU A 52 14.69 -9.05 2.17
N GLN A 53 14.59 -9.57 0.95
CA GLN A 53 15.64 -9.40 -0.04
C GLN A 53 15.85 -7.91 -0.38
N ALA A 54 14.78 -7.14 -0.56
CA ALA A 54 14.85 -5.71 -0.84
C ALA A 54 15.42 -4.90 0.35
N ARG A 55 15.09 -5.30 1.59
CA ARG A 55 15.62 -4.67 2.83
C ARG A 55 17.14 -4.73 2.92
N LYS A 56 17.77 -5.78 2.37
CA LYS A 56 19.24 -5.90 2.33
C LYS A 56 19.90 -4.80 1.49
N ILE A 57 19.17 -4.23 0.52
CA ILE A 57 19.66 -3.10 -0.30
C ILE A 57 19.39 -1.78 0.44
N ASN A 58 18.13 -1.55 0.85
CA ASN A 58 17.75 -0.38 1.65
C ASN A 58 16.41 -0.64 2.35
N ALA A 59 16.42 -0.73 3.67
CA ALA A 59 15.26 -1.10 4.47
C ALA A 59 14.10 -0.10 4.36
N ASP A 60 14.38 1.20 4.40
CA ASP A 60 13.34 2.23 4.32
C ASP A 60 12.71 2.29 2.93
N ALA A 61 13.52 2.19 1.86
CA ALA A 61 13.02 2.13 0.49
C ALA A 61 12.15 0.87 0.28
N ALA A 62 12.59 -0.28 0.79
CA ALA A 62 11.85 -1.55 0.70
C ALA A 62 10.51 -1.46 1.42
N ASN A 63 10.50 -1.01 2.67
CA ASN A 63 9.27 -0.82 3.46
C ASN A 63 8.30 0.18 2.81
N ALA A 64 8.83 1.26 2.23
CA ALA A 64 8.04 2.25 1.49
C ALA A 64 7.40 1.67 0.23
N SER A 65 7.97 0.61 -0.33
CA SER A 65 7.57 0.01 -1.60
C SER A 65 6.60 -1.16 -1.47
N ALA A 66 6.18 -1.48 -0.26
CA ALA A 66 5.15 -2.48 -0.03
C ALA A 66 3.82 -1.83 0.37
N SER A 67 2.71 -2.45 -0.01
CA SER A 67 1.41 -2.17 0.57
C SER A 67 1.16 -3.07 1.77
N TRP A 68 0.56 -2.52 2.83
CA TRP A 68 0.52 -3.10 4.16
C TRP A 68 -0.89 -3.25 4.72
N GLY A 69 -1.15 -4.39 5.37
CA GLY A 69 -2.34 -4.62 6.18
C GLY A 69 -3.61 -4.87 5.36
N MET A 70 -4.74 -4.94 6.05
CA MET A 70 -6.04 -5.21 5.44
C MET A 70 -6.49 -4.12 4.44
N PHE A 71 -5.98 -2.90 4.60
CA PHE A 71 -6.31 -1.77 3.72
C PHE A 71 -5.30 -1.57 2.59
N GLN A 72 -4.22 -2.34 2.53
CA GLN A 72 -3.18 -2.29 1.50
C GLN A 72 -2.66 -0.86 1.24
N ILE A 73 -2.34 -0.13 2.33
CA ILE A 73 -1.78 1.22 2.22
C ILE A 73 -0.29 1.11 1.87
N MET A 74 0.13 1.82 0.84
CA MET A 74 1.55 1.88 0.45
C MET A 74 2.41 2.48 1.56
N GLY A 75 3.55 1.85 1.85
CA GLY A 75 4.42 2.30 2.93
C GLY A 75 4.91 3.74 2.78
N PHE A 76 5.13 4.23 1.55
CA PHE A 76 5.52 5.63 1.34
C PHE A 76 4.45 6.65 1.79
N GLN A 77 3.23 6.21 2.10
CA GLN A 77 2.14 7.06 2.62
C GLN A 77 2.16 7.19 4.15
N TYR A 78 3.18 6.69 4.84
CA TYR A 78 3.24 6.60 6.30
C TYR A 78 2.95 7.93 7.01
N GLN A 79 3.35 9.07 6.44
CA GLN A 79 3.10 10.39 7.03
C GLN A 79 1.62 10.76 7.01
N LEU A 80 0.89 10.42 5.95
CA LEU A 80 -0.57 10.60 5.89
C LEU A 80 -1.30 9.71 6.90
N CYS A 81 -0.72 8.56 7.25
CA CYS A 81 -1.20 7.69 8.31
C CYS A 81 -0.84 8.18 9.73
N GLY A 82 -0.15 9.33 9.85
CA GLY A 82 0.18 9.96 11.13
C GLY A 82 1.46 9.44 11.80
N PHE A 83 2.35 8.79 11.05
CA PHE A 83 3.63 8.29 11.57
C PHE A 83 4.79 9.21 11.18
N LYS A 84 5.77 9.33 12.06
CA LYS A 84 6.97 10.15 11.81
C LYS A 84 8.00 9.42 10.94
N THR A 85 8.04 8.09 11.03
CA THR A 85 8.99 7.24 10.28
C THR A 85 8.28 6.05 9.66
N ILE A 86 8.85 5.52 8.58
CA ILE A 86 8.35 4.29 7.93
C ILE A 86 8.43 3.09 8.89
N ALA A 87 9.45 3.03 9.74
CA ALA A 87 9.60 1.97 10.73
C ALA A 87 8.43 1.95 11.73
N GLN A 88 7.99 3.12 12.22
CA GLN A 88 6.82 3.23 13.09
C GLN A 88 5.54 2.77 12.39
N PHE A 89 5.36 3.13 11.12
CA PHE A 89 4.22 2.65 10.31
C PHE A 89 4.22 1.12 10.20
N VAL A 90 5.35 0.52 9.81
CA VAL A 90 5.48 -0.94 9.66
C VAL A 90 5.20 -1.64 10.99
N SER A 91 5.77 -1.15 12.10
CA SER A 91 5.50 -1.68 13.44
C SER A 91 4.00 -1.67 13.77
N ALA A 92 3.31 -0.55 13.51
CA ALA A 92 1.86 -0.44 13.74
C ALA A 92 1.06 -1.40 12.85
N MET A 93 1.46 -1.59 11.57
CA MET A 93 0.82 -2.55 10.67
C MET A 93 0.98 -4.00 11.17
N CYS A 94 2.07 -4.32 11.86
CA CYS A 94 2.33 -5.63 12.42
C CYS A 94 1.68 -5.85 13.80
N GLN A 95 1.29 -4.80 14.50
CA GLN A 95 0.82 -4.86 15.89
C GLN A 95 -0.61 -5.41 16.00
N SER A 96 -1.57 -4.87 15.25
CA SER A 96 -2.97 -5.28 15.32
C SER A 96 -3.81 -4.74 14.16
N GLU A 97 -4.96 -5.37 13.91
CA GLU A 97 -5.97 -4.85 12.97
C GLU A 97 -6.51 -3.49 13.40
N ARG A 98 -6.65 -3.26 14.70
CA ARG A 98 -7.03 -1.94 15.25
C ARG A 98 -6.02 -0.86 14.83
N SER A 99 -4.72 -1.14 14.92
CA SER A 99 -3.67 -0.20 14.50
C SER A 99 -3.75 0.08 12.99
N GLN A 100 -4.03 -0.95 12.19
CA GLN A 100 -4.24 -0.81 10.74
C GLN A 100 -5.47 0.05 10.42
N LEU A 101 -6.59 -0.15 11.13
CA LEU A 101 -7.80 0.65 10.97
C LEU A 101 -7.55 2.12 11.35
N LEU A 102 -6.86 2.39 12.46
CA LEU A 102 -6.53 3.76 12.87
C LEU A 102 -5.64 4.47 11.84
N ALA A 103 -4.65 3.75 11.28
CA ALA A 103 -3.81 4.27 10.20
C ALA A 103 -4.65 4.61 8.95
N PHE A 104 -5.57 3.74 8.57
CA PHE A 104 -6.51 3.96 7.47
C PHE A 104 -7.41 5.19 7.73
N CYS A 105 -8.02 5.31 8.90
CA CYS A 105 -8.83 6.47 9.25
C CYS A 105 -8.05 7.79 9.13
N ARG A 106 -6.80 7.81 9.63
CA ARG A 106 -5.93 8.99 9.49
C ARG A 106 -5.59 9.29 8.04
N PHE A 107 -5.28 8.26 7.25
CA PHE A 107 -5.03 8.40 5.81
C PHE A 107 -6.22 9.03 5.09
N ILE A 108 -7.45 8.55 5.35
CA ILE A 108 -8.68 9.10 4.75
C ILE A 108 -8.92 10.55 5.19
N THR A 109 -8.81 10.86 6.49
CA THR A 109 -9.05 12.21 7.00
C THR A 109 -8.02 13.24 6.53
N LYS A 110 -6.81 12.81 6.22
CA LYS A 110 -5.77 13.65 5.60
C LYS A 110 -5.98 13.89 4.10
N ASN A 111 -6.92 13.19 3.47
CA ASN A 111 -7.30 13.36 2.07
C ASN A 111 -8.73 13.93 1.98
N PRO A 112 -8.92 15.26 1.93
CA PRO A 112 -10.25 15.88 2.05
C PRO A 112 -11.27 15.37 1.03
N GLN A 113 -10.84 15.10 -0.20
CA GLN A 113 -11.72 14.57 -1.25
C GLN A 113 -12.19 13.14 -0.95
N MET A 114 -11.29 12.27 -0.46
CA MET A 114 -11.67 10.91 -0.03
C MET A 114 -12.61 10.96 1.16
N HIS A 115 -12.30 11.79 2.14
CA HIS A 115 -13.11 11.96 3.34
C HIS A 115 -14.53 12.44 2.99
N ALA A 116 -14.65 13.49 2.18
CA ALA A 116 -15.94 14.00 1.72
C ALA A 116 -16.73 12.97 0.90
N ALA A 117 -16.07 12.23 0.02
CA ALA A 117 -16.71 11.18 -0.77
C ALA A 117 -17.25 10.06 0.12
N LEU A 118 -16.49 9.65 1.14
CA LEU A 118 -16.90 8.61 2.09
C LEU A 118 -18.08 9.07 2.95
N GLN A 119 -18.03 10.28 3.50
CA GLN A 119 -19.13 10.88 4.28
C GLN A 119 -20.43 10.98 3.46
N ALA A 120 -20.31 11.39 2.20
CA ALA A 120 -21.44 11.50 1.27
C ALA A 120 -21.86 10.17 0.65
N LYS A 121 -21.25 9.02 1.03
CA LYS A 121 -21.50 7.69 0.50
C LYS A 121 -21.38 7.62 -1.04
N LYS A 122 -20.50 8.44 -1.61
CA LYS A 122 -20.18 8.46 -3.05
C LYS A 122 -19.17 7.35 -3.36
N TRP A 123 -19.62 6.10 -3.36
CA TRP A 123 -18.77 4.91 -3.41
C TRP A 123 -17.85 4.86 -4.61
N ALA A 124 -18.37 5.20 -5.81
CA ALA A 124 -17.55 5.24 -7.04
C ALA A 124 -16.43 6.29 -6.96
N THR A 125 -16.75 7.50 -6.44
CA THR A 125 -15.74 8.56 -6.25
C THR A 125 -14.69 8.14 -5.23
N PHE A 126 -15.11 7.57 -4.10
CA PHE A 126 -14.18 7.06 -3.09
C PHE A 126 -13.30 5.94 -3.64
N ALA A 127 -13.90 4.94 -4.31
CA ALA A 127 -13.17 3.82 -4.90
C ALA A 127 -12.14 4.29 -5.94
N ARG A 128 -12.49 5.27 -6.79
CA ARG A 128 -11.57 5.86 -7.75
C ARG A 128 -10.39 6.58 -7.10
N LEU A 129 -10.64 7.35 -6.05
CA LEU A 129 -9.60 8.09 -5.33
C LEU A 129 -8.66 7.15 -4.55
N TYR A 130 -9.19 6.06 -4.01
CA TYR A 130 -8.43 5.11 -3.20
C TYR A 130 -7.71 4.04 -4.04
N ASN A 131 -8.41 3.44 -4.99
CA ASN A 131 -7.91 2.30 -5.79
C ASN A 131 -7.41 2.70 -7.20
N GLY A 132 -7.54 4.00 -7.58
CA GLY A 132 -7.18 4.46 -8.90
C GLY A 132 -8.27 4.28 -9.95
N SER A 133 -7.97 4.63 -11.22
CA SER A 133 -8.93 4.63 -12.34
C SER A 133 -9.53 3.25 -12.65
N GLU A 134 -8.79 2.18 -12.35
CA GLU A 134 -9.19 0.80 -12.64
C GLU A 134 -10.12 0.17 -11.58
N TYR A 135 -10.63 0.96 -10.63
CA TYR A 135 -11.48 0.49 -9.53
C TYR A 135 -12.71 -0.29 -10.02
N ALA A 136 -13.26 0.10 -11.17
CA ALA A 136 -14.46 -0.51 -11.74
C ALA A 136 -14.22 -1.96 -12.20
N LYS A 137 -13.03 -2.30 -12.68
CA LYS A 137 -12.67 -3.67 -13.06
C LYS A 137 -12.78 -4.65 -11.88
N ASN A 138 -12.53 -4.17 -10.67
CA ASN A 138 -12.63 -4.96 -9.44
C ASN A 138 -13.93 -4.72 -8.67
N GLN A 139 -14.85 -3.90 -9.21
CA GLN A 139 -16.15 -3.57 -8.62
C GLN A 139 -16.03 -3.04 -7.17
N TYR A 140 -15.01 -2.24 -6.87
CA TYR A 140 -14.78 -1.75 -5.51
C TYR A 140 -15.92 -0.88 -4.99
N ASP A 141 -16.54 -0.08 -5.84
CA ASP A 141 -17.72 0.74 -5.54
C ASP A 141 -18.93 -0.10 -5.14
N THR A 142 -19.23 -1.14 -5.91
CA THR A 142 -20.33 -2.08 -5.62
C THR A 142 -20.09 -2.87 -4.33
N LYS A 143 -18.84 -3.33 -4.12
CA LYS A 143 -18.44 -4.05 -2.90
C LYS A 143 -18.58 -3.16 -1.66
N LEU A 144 -18.16 -1.90 -1.73
CA LEU A 144 -18.33 -0.93 -0.64
C LEU A 144 -19.80 -0.67 -0.32
N LEU A 145 -20.62 -0.42 -1.34
CA LEU A 145 -22.06 -0.23 -1.17
C LEU A 145 -22.72 -1.43 -0.51
N ASN A 146 -22.42 -2.65 -0.97
CA ASN A 146 -23.02 -3.88 -0.44
C ASN A 146 -22.59 -4.13 1.01
N ALA A 147 -21.29 -3.93 1.32
CA ALA A 147 -20.77 -4.04 2.68
C ALA A 147 -21.44 -3.02 3.62
N TYR A 148 -21.62 -1.78 3.17
CA TYR A 148 -22.31 -0.75 3.94
C TYR A 148 -23.77 -1.12 4.21
N LYS A 149 -24.51 -1.57 3.19
CA LYS A 149 -25.94 -2.00 3.35
C LYS A 149 -26.06 -3.16 4.34
N ALA A 150 -25.20 -4.17 4.22
CA ALA A 150 -25.18 -5.32 5.12
C ALA A 150 -24.88 -4.95 6.58
N TYR A 151 -24.02 -3.95 6.80
CA TYR A 151 -23.72 -3.46 8.14
C TYR A 151 -24.83 -2.56 8.71
N ALA A 152 -25.42 -1.69 7.88
CA ALA A 152 -26.48 -0.76 8.29
C ALA A 152 -27.83 -1.46 8.58
N ALA A 153 -27.98 -2.71 8.16
CA ALA A 153 -29.19 -3.53 8.40
C ALA A 153 -29.13 -4.31 9.73
N LYS A 154 -28.02 -4.22 10.47
CA LYS A 154 -27.84 -4.82 11.80
C LYS A 154 -28.24 -3.86 12.91
#